data_75c5a3f9dc0559959eadb2d57af89dc2
#
_entry.id   75c5a3f9dc0559959eadb2d57af89dc2
#
_cell.length_a   1.000
_cell.length_b   1.000
_cell.length_c   1.000
_cell.angle_alpha   90.00
_cell.angle_beta   90.00
_cell.angle_gamma   90.00
#
_symmetry.space_group_name_H-M   'P 1'
#
loop_
_entity.id
_entity.type
_entity.pdbx_description
1 polymer ?
#
loop_
_entity_poly.entity_id
_entity_poly.type
_entity_poly.pdbx_seq_one_letter_code
_entity_poly.pdbx_strand_id
1 'polypeptide(L)'
;GFYAAYHGAEGLHAIARKIRLLRQTLVSILKWNGFEVDDNEGFDTVRWKSDALVEGYNVKYENGYITLSLDELSDFDTVFDIVNTQKDYTQHKDTIYQAWDYIVGYKWHSIPERTKPWLTQEVFNKYHSETDMMRYIYELCSKDFSLVNGMVPLGSCTMKLNAAAELMPVSWEEFSNVHPHTPMIQTMGYQKIIDDLQKWLCDITGFDSISLQPNAGSQGEYAGLLAIQAYHQGSGDDKRNVCLIPESAHGTNPASAVMAGMKVVGIKCDDDGNIDIKDLEKKAIMNTFELSCIMITYPSTHGVFETNIRQICKIVHDNGGQVYLDGANL
;
A
#
# COMPACT_ATOMS: atom_id res chain seq x y z
N GLY A 1 -11.81 -2.51 -9.01
CA GLY A 1 -12.75 -2.22 -10.10
C GLY A 1 -12.44 -3.06 -11.33
N PHE A 2 -11.30 -2.91 -11.98
CA PHE A 2 -10.96 -3.60 -13.25
C PHE A 2 -10.96 -5.13 -13.12
N TYR A 3 -10.44 -5.70 -12.04
CA TYR A 3 -10.50 -7.14 -11.79
C TYR A 3 -11.95 -7.66 -11.83
N ALA A 4 -12.87 -6.97 -11.13
CA ALA A 4 -14.27 -7.34 -11.14
C ALA A 4 -14.95 -7.12 -12.51
N ALA A 5 -14.55 -6.09 -13.26
CA ALA A 5 -15.06 -5.84 -14.61
C ALA A 5 -14.59 -6.91 -15.62
N TYR A 6 -13.33 -7.37 -15.47
CA TYR A 6 -12.76 -8.40 -16.34
C TYR A 6 -13.37 -9.78 -16.09
N HIS A 7 -13.47 -10.20 -14.84
CA HIS A 7 -13.97 -11.53 -14.49
C HIS A 7 -15.50 -11.63 -14.44
N GLY A 8 -16.18 -10.53 -14.12
CA GLY A 8 -17.62 -10.52 -13.90
C GLY A 8 -18.05 -11.42 -12.73
N ALA A 9 -19.36 -11.59 -12.57
CA ALA A 9 -19.92 -12.43 -11.51
C ALA A 9 -19.53 -13.91 -11.68
N GLU A 10 -19.59 -14.41 -12.90
CA GLU A 10 -19.29 -15.82 -13.21
C GLU A 10 -17.81 -16.15 -13.02
N GLY A 11 -16.89 -15.31 -13.51
CA GLY A 11 -15.46 -15.51 -13.36
C GLY A 11 -15.01 -15.48 -11.90
N LEU A 12 -15.51 -14.51 -11.12
CA LEU A 12 -15.21 -14.43 -9.68
C LEU A 12 -15.78 -15.63 -8.90
N HIS A 13 -16.96 -16.13 -9.29
CA HIS A 13 -17.53 -17.33 -8.70
C HIS A 13 -16.68 -18.56 -9.04
N ALA A 14 -16.20 -18.69 -10.28
CA ALA A 14 -15.33 -19.78 -10.70
C ALA A 14 -14.00 -19.78 -9.94
N ILE A 15 -13.37 -18.62 -9.77
CA ILE A 15 -12.15 -18.44 -8.99
C ILE A 15 -12.38 -18.86 -7.53
N ALA A 16 -13.41 -18.33 -6.89
CA ALA A 16 -13.73 -18.65 -5.51
C ALA A 16 -14.01 -20.15 -5.30
N ARG A 17 -14.74 -20.76 -6.26
CA ARG A 17 -15.03 -22.20 -6.25
C ARG A 17 -13.74 -23.04 -6.39
N LYS A 18 -12.83 -22.65 -7.27
CA LYS A 18 -11.53 -23.32 -7.46
C LYS A 18 -10.74 -23.31 -6.16
N ILE A 19 -10.53 -22.13 -5.55
CA ILE A 19 -9.78 -21.99 -4.31
C ILE A 19 -10.39 -22.85 -3.20
N ARG A 20 -11.70 -22.78 -3.03
CA ARG A 20 -12.40 -23.57 -2.03
C ARG A 20 -12.25 -25.08 -2.24
N LEU A 21 -12.30 -25.51 -3.48
CA LEU A 21 -12.12 -26.90 -3.86
C LEU A 21 -10.71 -27.40 -3.52
N LEU A 22 -9.67 -26.61 -3.89
CA LEU A 22 -8.28 -26.93 -3.55
C LEU A 22 -8.07 -27.03 -2.04
N ARG A 23 -8.65 -26.07 -1.28
CA ARG A 23 -8.59 -26.11 0.19
C ARG A 23 -9.18 -27.40 0.76
N GLN A 24 -10.34 -27.80 0.29
CA GLN A 24 -10.98 -29.00 0.83
C GLN A 24 -10.27 -30.27 0.41
N THR A 25 -9.70 -30.29 -0.78
CA THR A 25 -8.84 -31.38 -1.20
C THR A 25 -7.66 -31.54 -0.27
N LEU A 26 -6.96 -30.44 0.04
CA LEU A 26 -5.86 -30.44 0.99
C LEU A 26 -6.30 -30.94 2.38
N VAL A 27 -7.40 -30.41 2.92
CA VAL A 27 -7.97 -30.83 4.19
C VAL A 27 -8.30 -32.33 4.19
N SER A 28 -8.94 -32.82 3.13
CA SER A 28 -9.34 -34.22 3.02
C SER A 28 -8.14 -35.16 2.98
N ILE A 29 -7.11 -34.81 2.20
CA ILE A 29 -5.89 -35.61 2.09
C ILE A 29 -5.14 -35.61 3.43
N LEU A 30 -4.99 -34.47 4.09
CA LEU A 30 -4.33 -34.36 5.40
C LEU A 30 -5.05 -35.21 6.46
N LYS A 31 -6.38 -35.11 6.55
CA LYS A 31 -7.20 -35.92 7.48
C LYS A 31 -7.10 -37.41 7.19
N TRP A 32 -7.18 -37.80 5.92
CA TRP A 32 -7.04 -39.20 5.52
C TRP A 32 -5.70 -39.79 5.94
N ASN A 33 -4.68 -38.95 5.98
CA ASN A 33 -3.33 -39.35 6.40
C ASN A 33 -3.07 -39.22 7.90
N GLY A 34 -4.11 -38.93 8.65
CA GLY A 34 -4.05 -38.91 10.11
C GLY A 34 -3.50 -37.63 10.72
N PHE A 35 -3.35 -36.56 9.93
CA PHE A 35 -2.98 -35.24 10.48
C PHE A 35 -4.16 -34.64 11.26
N GLU A 36 -3.84 -33.98 12.39
CA GLU A 36 -4.78 -33.15 13.11
C GLU A 36 -4.96 -31.83 12.34
N VAL A 37 -6.12 -31.65 11.71
CA VAL A 37 -6.46 -30.46 10.91
C VAL A 37 -7.45 -29.60 11.69
N ASP A 38 -7.12 -28.34 11.88
CA ASP A 38 -8.02 -27.33 12.42
C ASP A 38 -8.96 -26.89 11.30
N ASP A 39 -10.09 -27.60 11.20
CA ASP A 39 -11.07 -27.40 10.14
C ASP A 39 -12.14 -26.36 10.56
N ASN A 40 -11.68 -25.18 10.93
CA ASN A 40 -12.55 -24.02 10.96
C ASN A 40 -12.94 -23.73 9.50
N GLU A 41 -14.21 -23.77 9.16
CA GLU A 41 -14.77 -23.62 7.79
C GLU A 41 -14.23 -22.40 7.01
N GLY A 42 -12.89 -22.31 6.89
CA GLY A 42 -12.17 -21.25 6.20
C GLY A 42 -12.44 -21.25 4.70
N PHE A 43 -12.22 -20.12 4.03
CA PHE A 43 -12.40 -19.99 2.59
C PHE A 43 -11.23 -20.62 1.81
N ASP A 44 -10.00 -20.21 2.15
CA ASP A 44 -8.73 -20.49 1.45
C ASP A 44 -7.66 -21.09 2.36
N THR A 45 -7.77 -20.86 3.66
CA THR A 45 -6.72 -21.16 4.64
C THR A 45 -6.91 -22.56 5.24
N VAL A 46 -5.81 -23.30 5.36
CA VAL A 46 -5.74 -24.60 6.03
C VAL A 46 -4.71 -24.52 7.14
N ARG A 47 -5.04 -25.09 8.30
CA ARG A 47 -4.14 -25.20 9.43
C ARG A 47 -4.10 -26.66 9.93
N TRP A 48 -2.90 -27.21 10.05
CA TRP A 48 -2.74 -28.58 10.53
C TRP A 48 -1.50 -28.70 11.42
N LYS A 49 -1.50 -29.70 12.26
CA LYS A 49 -0.38 -29.99 13.17
C LYS A 49 0.65 -30.88 12.48
N SER A 50 1.88 -30.41 12.40
CA SER A 50 2.99 -31.15 11.84
C SER A 50 4.32 -30.52 12.27
N ASP A 51 5.34 -31.36 12.47
CA ASP A 51 6.72 -30.95 12.70
C ASP A 51 7.55 -30.97 11.40
N ALA A 52 6.99 -31.46 10.30
CA ALA A 52 7.65 -31.51 8.99
C ALA A 52 7.67 -30.12 8.34
N LEU A 53 8.77 -29.81 7.64
CA LEU A 53 8.85 -28.57 6.87
C LEU A 53 8.07 -28.70 5.55
N VAL A 54 7.46 -27.64 5.11
CA VAL A 54 6.89 -27.52 3.75
C VAL A 54 7.99 -26.91 2.88
N GLU A 55 8.59 -27.74 2.02
CA GLU A 55 9.65 -27.30 1.13
C GLU A 55 9.06 -26.62 -0.12
N GLY A 56 9.71 -25.58 -0.60
CA GLY A 56 9.31 -24.87 -1.82
C GLY A 56 8.21 -23.82 -1.63
N TYR A 57 7.58 -23.75 -0.45
CA TYR A 57 6.48 -22.84 -0.16
C TYR A 57 6.72 -22.05 1.13
N ASN A 58 6.36 -20.78 1.14
CA ASN A 58 6.35 -19.96 2.34
C ASN A 58 5.05 -20.19 3.11
N VAL A 59 5.16 -20.79 4.28
CA VAL A 59 4.02 -21.09 5.17
C VAL A 59 4.31 -20.55 6.58
N LYS A 60 3.25 -20.33 7.35
CA LYS A 60 3.39 -19.90 8.75
C LYS A 60 3.51 -21.11 9.66
N TYR A 61 4.57 -21.13 10.48
CA TYR A 61 4.77 -22.10 11.56
C TYR A 61 4.50 -21.44 12.92
N GLU A 62 3.57 -21.99 13.68
CA GLU A 62 3.19 -21.43 14.98
C GLU A 62 2.65 -22.53 15.92
N ASN A 63 3.26 -22.72 17.09
CA ASN A 63 2.81 -23.66 18.14
C ASN A 63 2.63 -25.10 17.65
N GLY A 64 3.52 -25.60 16.78
CA GLY A 64 3.44 -26.94 16.20
C GLY A 64 2.40 -27.10 15.10
N TYR A 65 1.83 -26.00 14.63
CA TYR A 65 0.92 -25.95 13.48
C TYR A 65 1.58 -25.29 12.29
N ILE A 66 1.20 -25.77 11.11
CA ILE A 66 1.46 -25.16 9.82
C ILE A 66 0.18 -24.49 9.35
N THR A 67 0.26 -23.25 8.89
CA THR A 67 -0.87 -22.52 8.29
C THR A 67 -0.49 -22.08 6.88
N LEU A 68 -1.37 -22.39 5.93
CA LEU A 68 -1.22 -22.10 4.50
C LEU A 68 -2.51 -21.48 3.98
N SER A 69 -2.39 -20.49 3.08
CA SER A 69 -3.53 -19.97 2.29
C SER A 69 -3.30 -20.22 0.81
N LEU A 70 -4.34 -20.67 0.14
CA LEU A 70 -4.37 -20.91 -1.30
C LEU A 70 -5.01 -19.73 -2.02
N ASP A 71 -4.62 -19.50 -3.26
CA ASP A 71 -5.07 -18.38 -4.09
C ASP A 71 -5.50 -18.85 -5.50
N GLU A 72 -5.78 -17.90 -6.38
CA GLU A 72 -6.18 -18.20 -7.77
C GLU A 72 -5.07 -18.80 -8.63
N LEU A 73 -3.81 -18.61 -8.25
CA LEU A 73 -2.65 -19.21 -8.95
C LEU A 73 -2.41 -20.65 -8.51
N SER A 74 -2.87 -21.01 -7.31
CA SER A 74 -2.78 -22.37 -6.80
C SER A 74 -3.57 -23.34 -7.67
N ASP A 75 -3.05 -24.54 -7.83
CA ASP A 75 -3.65 -25.63 -8.59
C ASP A 75 -3.56 -26.95 -7.83
N PHE A 76 -3.94 -28.03 -8.49
CA PHE A 76 -3.88 -29.35 -7.89
C PHE A 76 -2.44 -29.81 -7.64
N ASP A 77 -1.51 -29.52 -8.55
CA ASP A 77 -0.10 -29.86 -8.37
C ASP A 77 0.48 -29.14 -7.15
N THR A 78 0.10 -27.87 -6.91
CA THR A 78 0.44 -27.15 -5.67
C THR A 78 0.00 -27.91 -4.42
N VAL A 79 -1.24 -28.38 -4.40
CA VAL A 79 -1.77 -29.16 -3.26
C VAL A 79 -1.03 -30.50 -3.10
N PHE A 80 -0.76 -31.18 -4.21
CA PHE A 80 -0.03 -32.44 -4.23
C PHE A 80 1.40 -32.26 -3.69
N ASP A 81 2.12 -31.27 -4.17
CA ASP A 81 3.48 -30.98 -3.76
C ASP A 81 3.56 -30.68 -2.25
N ILE A 82 2.64 -29.85 -1.73
CA ILE A 82 2.55 -29.53 -0.31
C ILE A 82 2.34 -30.82 0.53
N VAL A 83 1.40 -31.66 0.12
CA VAL A 83 1.12 -32.92 0.82
C VAL A 83 2.33 -33.85 0.77
N ASN A 84 3.01 -33.91 -0.37
CA ASN A 84 4.18 -34.75 -0.57
C ASN A 84 5.37 -34.34 0.33
N THR A 85 5.48 -33.07 0.71
CA THR A 85 6.47 -32.64 1.71
C THR A 85 6.16 -33.14 3.11
N GLN A 86 4.89 -33.44 3.41
CA GLN A 86 4.48 -33.95 4.73
C GLN A 86 4.63 -35.47 4.84
N LYS A 87 4.46 -36.16 3.73
CA LYS A 87 4.64 -37.61 3.63
C LYS A 87 4.79 -37.99 2.16
N ASP A 88 5.72 -38.89 1.82
CA ASP A 88 5.95 -39.31 0.43
C ASP A 88 4.71 -40.03 -0.16
N TYR A 89 4.10 -39.38 -1.14
CA TYR A 89 2.92 -39.86 -1.89
C TYR A 89 3.20 -40.08 -3.38
N THR A 90 4.43 -39.99 -3.82
CA THR A 90 4.80 -40.09 -5.24
C THR A 90 4.21 -41.28 -5.96
N GLN A 91 4.09 -42.40 -5.23
CA GLN A 91 3.48 -43.65 -5.79
C GLN A 91 1.94 -43.60 -5.82
N HIS A 92 1.28 -42.61 -5.24
CA HIS A 92 -0.17 -42.49 -5.11
C HIS A 92 -0.76 -41.31 -5.87
N LYS A 93 0.01 -40.67 -6.73
CA LYS A 93 -0.42 -39.47 -7.48
C LYS A 93 -1.72 -39.73 -8.24
N ASP A 94 -1.82 -40.84 -8.96
CA ASP A 94 -3.04 -41.19 -9.72
C ASP A 94 -4.26 -41.43 -8.81
N THR A 95 -4.05 -42.01 -7.63
CA THR A 95 -5.14 -42.21 -6.66
C THR A 95 -5.66 -40.90 -6.10
N ILE A 96 -4.76 -39.94 -5.89
CA ILE A 96 -5.11 -38.60 -5.42
C ILE A 96 -5.83 -37.81 -6.51
N TYR A 97 -5.42 -37.95 -7.78
CA TYR A 97 -6.16 -37.39 -8.93
C TYR A 97 -7.57 -37.97 -9.07
N GLN A 98 -7.74 -39.27 -8.87
CA GLN A 98 -9.07 -39.92 -8.88
C GLN A 98 -9.95 -39.41 -7.71
N ALA A 99 -9.34 -39.16 -6.54
CA ALA A 99 -10.04 -38.55 -5.41
C ALA A 99 -10.44 -37.11 -5.71
N TRP A 100 -9.61 -36.38 -6.45
CA TRP A 100 -9.91 -35.00 -6.93
C TRP A 100 -11.15 -35.03 -7.85
N ASP A 101 -11.20 -35.90 -8.86
CA ASP A 101 -12.34 -36.00 -9.74
C ASP A 101 -13.64 -36.33 -9.00
N TYR A 102 -13.54 -37.18 -7.95
CA TYR A 102 -14.66 -37.47 -7.07
C TYR A 102 -15.08 -36.24 -6.24
N ILE A 103 -14.13 -35.49 -5.69
CA ILE A 103 -14.40 -34.27 -4.91
C ILE A 103 -14.99 -33.17 -5.81
N VAL A 104 -14.51 -33.04 -7.04
CA VAL A 104 -15.05 -32.07 -8.03
C VAL A 104 -16.52 -32.36 -8.36
N GLY A 105 -16.90 -33.64 -8.37
CA GLY A 105 -18.29 -34.09 -8.61
C GLY A 105 -19.22 -33.96 -7.38
N TYR A 106 -18.67 -33.71 -6.18
CA TYR A 106 -19.45 -33.67 -4.94
C TYR A 106 -20.22 -32.35 -4.81
N LYS A 107 -21.54 -32.43 -4.62
CA LYS A 107 -22.36 -31.25 -4.33
C LYS A 107 -22.05 -30.74 -2.94
N TRP A 108 -21.61 -29.49 -2.86
CA TRP A 108 -21.29 -28.77 -1.65
C TRP A 108 -22.56 -28.42 -0.86
N HIS A 109 -22.86 -29.16 0.18
CA HIS A 109 -24.09 -28.94 0.96
C HIS A 109 -23.92 -27.96 2.14
N SER A 110 -22.71 -27.46 2.41
CA SER A 110 -22.45 -26.71 3.65
C SER A 110 -22.20 -25.22 3.47
N ILE A 111 -22.18 -24.71 2.24
CA ILE A 111 -21.97 -23.27 2.02
C ILE A 111 -23.24 -22.66 1.44
N PRO A 112 -23.77 -21.59 2.05
CA PRO A 112 -24.89 -20.87 1.44
C PRO A 112 -24.48 -20.34 0.06
N GLU A 113 -25.05 -20.88 -0.99
CA GLU A 113 -24.90 -20.30 -2.33
C GLU A 113 -25.60 -18.95 -2.37
N ARG A 114 -24.94 -17.98 -3.02
CA ARG A 114 -25.56 -16.71 -3.29
C ARG A 114 -26.72 -16.90 -4.28
N THR A 115 -27.93 -16.66 -3.80
CA THR A 115 -29.15 -16.80 -4.62
C THR A 115 -29.56 -15.51 -5.31
N LYS A 116 -29.06 -14.36 -4.84
CA LYS A 116 -29.38 -13.06 -5.43
C LYS A 116 -28.37 -12.70 -6.50
N PRO A 117 -28.81 -12.17 -7.67
CA PRO A 117 -27.91 -11.63 -8.69
C PRO A 117 -27.01 -10.53 -8.08
N TRP A 118 -25.78 -10.44 -8.54
CA TRP A 118 -24.80 -9.45 -8.15
C TRP A 118 -23.93 -9.06 -9.35
N LEU A 119 -23.26 -7.92 -9.29
CA LEU A 119 -22.51 -7.35 -10.42
C LEU A 119 -23.35 -7.32 -11.73
N THR A 120 -24.60 -6.91 -11.60
CA THR A 120 -25.57 -6.88 -12.71
C THR A 120 -25.40 -5.68 -13.64
N GLN A 121 -24.55 -4.70 -13.25
CA GLN A 121 -24.26 -3.53 -14.07
C GLN A 121 -23.49 -3.95 -15.35
N GLU A 122 -23.75 -3.25 -16.47
CA GLU A 122 -23.18 -3.56 -17.77
C GLU A 122 -21.65 -3.66 -17.75
N VAL A 123 -20.97 -2.83 -16.96
CA VAL A 123 -19.50 -2.82 -16.84
C VAL A 123 -18.90 -4.15 -16.39
N PHE A 124 -19.63 -4.92 -15.61
CA PHE A 124 -19.19 -6.24 -15.14
C PHE A 124 -19.56 -7.40 -16.07
N ASN A 125 -20.22 -7.11 -17.19
CA ASN A 125 -20.75 -8.09 -18.12
C ASN A 125 -20.32 -7.87 -19.57
N LYS A 126 -19.30 -7.00 -19.80
CA LYS A 126 -18.95 -6.56 -21.15
C LYS A 126 -17.46 -6.74 -21.51
N TYR A 127 -16.55 -6.58 -20.56
CA TYR A 127 -15.12 -6.45 -20.83
C TYR A 127 -14.31 -7.66 -20.37
N HIS A 128 -14.59 -8.83 -20.97
CA HIS A 128 -14.01 -10.11 -20.54
C HIS A 128 -12.84 -10.59 -21.42
N SER A 129 -12.35 -9.73 -22.33
CA SER A 129 -11.13 -9.98 -23.10
C SER A 129 -10.10 -8.88 -22.87
N GLU A 130 -8.82 -9.17 -23.10
CA GLU A 130 -7.75 -8.18 -23.00
C GLU A 130 -8.03 -6.97 -23.90
N THR A 131 -8.43 -7.21 -25.15
CA THR A 131 -8.72 -6.16 -26.11
C THR A 131 -9.87 -5.26 -25.66
N ASP A 132 -10.96 -5.85 -25.15
CA ASP A 132 -12.12 -5.06 -24.68
C ASP A 132 -11.77 -4.29 -23.42
N MET A 133 -11.00 -4.87 -22.50
CA MET A 133 -10.52 -4.18 -21.30
C MET A 133 -9.60 -3.02 -21.66
N MET A 134 -8.67 -3.20 -22.60
CA MET A 134 -7.80 -2.13 -23.08
C MET A 134 -8.61 -0.98 -23.69
N ARG A 135 -9.60 -1.28 -24.54
CA ARG A 135 -10.50 -0.27 -25.13
C ARG A 135 -11.29 0.46 -24.05
N TYR A 136 -11.77 -0.25 -23.04
CA TYR A 136 -12.49 0.35 -21.91
C TYR A 136 -11.60 1.29 -21.09
N ILE A 137 -10.37 0.89 -20.78
CA ILE A 137 -9.39 1.74 -20.10
C ILE A 137 -9.14 3.02 -20.93
N TYR A 138 -8.95 2.87 -22.24
CA TYR A 138 -8.74 4.01 -23.15
C TYR A 138 -9.95 4.95 -23.20
N GLU A 139 -11.15 4.38 -23.23
CA GLU A 139 -12.39 5.15 -23.18
C GLU A 139 -12.49 5.98 -21.89
N LEU A 140 -12.14 5.38 -20.75
CA LEU A 140 -12.13 6.10 -19.48
C LEU A 140 -11.07 7.20 -19.45
N CYS A 141 -9.84 6.91 -19.91
CA CYS A 141 -8.76 7.87 -19.99
C CYS A 141 -9.12 9.07 -20.91
N SER A 142 -9.90 8.83 -21.98
CA SER A 142 -10.29 9.89 -22.91
C SER A 142 -11.33 10.87 -22.34
N LYS A 143 -11.98 10.51 -21.23
CA LYS A 143 -12.99 11.37 -20.56
C LYS A 143 -12.39 12.33 -19.56
N ASP A 144 -11.10 12.18 -19.24
CA ASP A 144 -10.40 13.01 -18.27
C ASP A 144 -9.13 13.61 -18.89
N PHE A 145 -8.57 14.57 -18.16
CA PHE A 145 -7.34 15.23 -18.57
C PHE A 145 -6.14 14.29 -18.40
N SER A 146 -5.37 14.13 -19.46
CA SER A 146 -4.18 13.27 -19.45
C SER A 146 -2.92 14.07 -19.77
N LEU A 147 -1.83 13.82 -19.08
CA LEU A 147 -0.54 14.45 -19.32
C LEU A 147 0.04 14.13 -20.71
N VAL A 148 -0.42 13.08 -21.39
CA VAL A 148 -0.05 12.80 -22.78
C VAL A 148 -0.80 13.68 -23.79
N ASN A 149 -1.92 14.29 -23.39
CA ASN A 149 -2.75 15.11 -24.24
C ASN A 149 -2.65 16.61 -23.93
N GLY A 150 -2.08 16.99 -22.78
CA GLY A 150 -1.97 18.38 -22.37
C GLY A 150 -1.30 18.55 -21.02
N MET A 151 -1.13 19.82 -20.62
CA MET A 151 -0.57 20.15 -19.30
C MET A 151 -1.66 20.25 -18.25
N VAL A 152 -1.43 19.60 -17.11
CA VAL A 152 -2.29 19.74 -15.92
C VAL A 152 -1.76 20.92 -15.10
N PRO A 153 -2.55 21.97 -14.87
CA PRO A 153 -2.05 23.23 -14.29
C PRO A 153 -1.63 23.12 -12.82
N LEU A 154 -2.24 22.26 -12.03
CA LEU A 154 -1.91 22.09 -10.62
C LEU A 154 -2.54 20.80 -10.04
N GLY A 155 -1.98 20.32 -8.95
CA GLY A 155 -2.69 19.45 -7.99
C GLY A 155 -2.41 17.98 -8.12
N SER A 156 -1.46 17.58 -8.95
CA SER A 156 -1.16 16.17 -9.14
C SER A 156 0.33 15.89 -9.02
N CYS A 157 0.87 16.03 -7.82
CA CYS A 157 2.27 15.70 -7.52
C CYS A 157 2.65 14.27 -7.93
N THR A 158 1.67 13.37 -8.03
CA THR A 158 1.85 11.96 -8.39
C THR A 158 1.62 11.66 -9.88
N MET A 159 1.10 12.60 -10.67
CA MET A 159 0.82 12.39 -12.09
C MET A 159 2.02 12.73 -12.99
N LYS A 160 3.19 12.25 -12.66
CA LYS A 160 4.37 12.40 -13.51
C LYS A 160 4.38 11.29 -14.57
N LEU A 161 4.79 11.64 -15.79
CA LEU A 161 5.04 10.65 -16.83
C LEU A 161 6.37 9.94 -16.56
N ASN A 162 6.31 8.62 -16.52
CA ASN A 162 7.49 7.76 -16.43
C ASN A 162 7.75 7.10 -17.78
N ALA A 163 9.01 6.83 -18.09
CA ALA A 163 9.36 6.04 -19.27
C ALA A 163 8.81 4.60 -19.11
N ALA A 164 8.29 4.02 -20.19
CA ALA A 164 7.78 2.65 -20.15
C ALA A 164 8.85 1.65 -19.68
N ALA A 165 10.12 1.89 -19.99
CA ALA A 165 11.24 1.06 -19.54
C ALA A 165 11.42 1.07 -18.01
N GLU A 166 11.09 2.16 -17.34
CA GLU A 166 11.15 2.26 -15.87
C GLU A 166 10.04 1.45 -15.20
N LEU A 167 8.92 1.24 -15.90
CA LEU A 167 7.78 0.46 -15.40
C LEU A 167 7.89 -1.05 -15.69
N MET A 168 8.74 -1.45 -16.64
CA MET A 168 8.89 -2.87 -17.02
C MET A 168 9.20 -3.80 -15.83
N PRO A 169 10.12 -3.45 -14.90
CA PRO A 169 10.44 -4.32 -13.77
C PRO A 169 9.25 -4.63 -12.86
N VAL A 170 8.22 -3.77 -12.81
CA VAL A 170 7.04 -3.98 -11.96
C VAL A 170 6.29 -5.27 -12.30
N SER A 171 6.36 -5.73 -13.56
CA SER A 171 5.72 -6.95 -14.04
C SER A 171 6.62 -8.18 -14.04
N TRP A 172 7.89 -8.07 -13.71
CA TRP A 172 8.77 -9.23 -13.60
C TRP A 172 8.40 -10.07 -12.38
N GLU A 173 8.41 -11.37 -12.54
CA GLU A 173 7.98 -12.30 -11.49
C GLU A 173 8.79 -12.14 -10.20
N GLU A 174 10.08 -11.87 -10.31
CA GLU A 174 10.99 -11.65 -9.20
C GLU A 174 10.58 -10.44 -8.33
N PHE A 175 9.82 -9.50 -8.88
CA PHE A 175 9.27 -8.35 -8.17
C PHE A 175 7.79 -8.50 -7.86
N SER A 176 6.98 -8.95 -8.83
CA SER A 176 5.52 -8.98 -8.70
C SER A 176 5.00 -10.10 -7.79
N ASN A 177 5.74 -11.23 -7.71
CA ASN A 177 5.30 -12.43 -6.99
C ASN A 177 5.84 -12.53 -5.55
N VAL A 178 6.39 -11.44 -5.01
CA VAL A 178 6.91 -11.40 -3.64
C VAL A 178 5.81 -10.98 -2.67
N HIS A 179 5.42 -11.91 -1.79
CA HIS A 179 4.44 -11.61 -0.74
C HIS A 179 5.04 -10.70 0.35
N PRO A 180 4.27 -9.76 0.95
CA PRO A 180 4.77 -8.86 2.00
C PRO A 180 5.37 -9.55 3.23
N HIS A 181 4.96 -10.77 3.54
CA HIS A 181 5.49 -11.56 4.66
C HIS A 181 6.56 -12.58 4.24
N THR A 182 7.08 -12.48 3.03
CA THR A 182 8.19 -13.33 2.57
C THR A 182 9.40 -13.16 3.50
N PRO A 183 10.08 -14.23 3.91
CA PRO A 183 11.26 -14.15 4.77
C PRO A 183 12.35 -13.24 4.18
N MET A 184 12.97 -12.44 5.02
CA MET A 184 13.96 -11.41 4.61
C MET A 184 15.09 -11.97 3.75
N ILE A 185 15.52 -13.20 4.01
CA ILE A 185 16.58 -13.87 3.23
C ILE A 185 16.20 -14.06 1.75
N GLN A 186 14.91 -14.13 1.43
CA GLN A 186 14.41 -14.25 0.07
C GLN A 186 14.14 -12.88 -0.59
N THR A 187 14.24 -11.78 0.16
CA THR A 187 13.95 -10.42 -0.30
C THR A 187 15.16 -9.50 -0.26
N MET A 188 16.37 -10.05 -0.24
CA MET A 188 17.62 -9.27 -0.16
C MET A 188 17.76 -8.24 -1.28
N GLY A 189 17.25 -8.52 -2.48
CA GLY A 189 17.22 -7.57 -3.59
C GLY A 189 16.37 -6.34 -3.28
N TYR A 190 15.20 -6.51 -2.68
CA TYR A 190 14.37 -5.40 -2.22
C TYR A 190 15.05 -4.59 -1.12
N GLN A 191 15.69 -5.26 -0.14
CA GLN A 191 16.43 -4.57 0.93
C GLN A 191 17.53 -3.69 0.32
N LYS A 192 18.30 -4.24 -0.65
CA LYS A 192 19.34 -3.47 -1.31
C LYS A 192 18.82 -2.24 -2.06
N ILE A 193 17.68 -2.36 -2.76
CA ILE A 193 17.04 -1.22 -3.45
C ILE A 193 16.64 -0.15 -2.42
N ILE A 194 16.02 -0.55 -1.32
CA ILE A 194 15.59 0.36 -0.25
C ILE A 194 16.80 1.07 0.37
N ASP A 195 17.83 0.33 0.74
CA ASP A 195 19.03 0.88 1.40
C ASP A 195 19.79 1.84 0.49
N ASP A 196 20.00 1.46 -0.77
CA ASP A 196 20.68 2.30 -1.77
C ASP A 196 19.87 3.59 -2.01
N LEU A 197 18.55 3.50 -2.17
CA LEU A 197 17.70 4.66 -2.41
C LEU A 197 17.66 5.60 -1.19
N GLN A 198 17.55 5.06 0.03
CA GLN A 198 17.61 5.87 1.25
C GLN A 198 18.93 6.63 1.34
N LYS A 199 20.05 5.95 1.07
CA LYS A 199 21.37 6.57 1.06
C LYS A 199 21.46 7.69 0.04
N TRP A 200 21.06 7.45 -1.20
CA TRP A 200 21.10 8.47 -2.26
C TRP A 200 20.22 9.67 -1.92
N LEU A 201 19.05 9.45 -1.36
CA LEU A 201 18.16 10.53 -0.94
C LEU A 201 18.77 11.34 0.22
N CYS A 202 19.41 10.70 1.21
CA CYS A 202 20.16 11.42 2.24
C CYS A 202 21.28 12.27 1.65
N ASP A 203 22.06 11.72 0.72
CA ASP A 203 23.15 12.43 0.05
C ASP A 203 22.66 13.64 -0.76
N ILE A 204 21.50 13.52 -1.44
CA ILE A 204 20.91 14.58 -2.26
C ILE A 204 20.31 15.70 -1.39
N THR A 205 19.59 15.33 -0.33
CA THR A 205 18.81 16.27 0.48
C THR A 205 19.60 16.85 1.66
N GLY A 206 20.66 16.16 2.10
CA GLY A 206 21.40 16.52 3.30
C GLY A 206 20.69 16.15 4.60
N PHE A 207 19.62 15.34 4.56
CA PHE A 207 18.98 14.81 5.75
C PHE A 207 19.75 13.64 6.35
N ASP A 208 19.71 13.49 7.67
CA ASP A 208 20.37 12.40 8.37
C ASP A 208 19.73 11.03 8.10
N SER A 209 18.43 11.00 7.84
CA SER A 209 17.70 9.77 7.56
C SER A 209 16.47 10.01 6.68
N ILE A 210 16.08 8.96 5.96
CA ILE A 210 14.92 8.94 5.05
C ILE A 210 14.07 7.72 5.37
N SER A 211 12.76 7.87 5.31
CA SER A 211 11.81 6.76 5.34
C SER A 211 11.07 6.66 4.00
N LEU A 212 11.06 5.47 3.43
CA LEU A 212 10.29 5.13 2.21
C LEU A 212 8.93 4.48 2.56
N GLN A 213 8.52 4.48 3.83
CA GLN A 213 7.27 3.86 4.28
C GLN A 213 5.99 4.58 3.85
N PRO A 214 5.93 5.94 3.83
CA PRO A 214 4.72 6.64 3.41
C PRO A 214 4.33 6.29 1.95
N ASN A 215 3.07 5.94 1.72
CA ASN A 215 2.57 5.53 0.40
C ASN A 215 2.10 6.71 -0.47
N ALA A 216 1.94 7.89 0.11
CA ALA A 216 1.50 9.10 -0.58
C ALA A 216 2.01 10.35 0.13
N GLY A 217 1.97 11.51 -0.55
CA GLY A 217 2.39 12.79 0.02
C GLY A 217 1.70 13.13 1.34
N SER A 218 0.38 12.95 1.42
CA SER A 218 -0.39 13.19 2.66
C SER A 218 0.01 12.28 3.83
N GLN A 219 0.44 11.05 3.56
CA GLN A 219 0.98 10.15 4.58
C GLN A 219 2.38 10.58 5.01
N GLY A 220 3.19 11.11 4.09
CA GLY A 220 4.47 11.75 4.39
C GLY A 220 4.29 12.98 5.29
N GLU A 221 3.32 13.84 4.98
CA GLU A 221 2.95 14.98 5.82
C GLU A 221 2.62 14.54 7.25
N TYR A 222 1.71 13.58 7.38
CA TYR A 222 1.30 13.06 8.68
C TYR A 222 2.47 12.45 9.45
N ALA A 223 3.30 11.63 8.80
CA ALA A 223 4.48 11.01 9.41
C ALA A 223 5.49 12.07 9.88
N GLY A 224 5.76 13.09 9.07
CA GLY A 224 6.66 14.19 9.41
C GLY A 224 6.15 15.02 10.61
N LEU A 225 4.85 15.31 10.65
CA LEU A 225 4.24 16.01 11.78
C LEU A 225 4.27 15.19 13.07
N LEU A 226 4.05 13.87 13.00
CA LEU A 226 4.21 12.98 14.15
C LEU A 226 5.67 12.92 14.62
N ALA A 227 6.64 12.94 13.72
CA ALA A 227 8.06 13.01 14.07
C ALA A 227 8.40 14.32 14.80
N ILE A 228 7.85 15.46 14.35
CA ILE A 228 8.01 16.75 15.03
C ILE A 228 7.37 16.72 16.42
N GLN A 229 6.20 16.14 16.58
CA GLN A 229 5.58 15.97 17.90
C GLN A 229 6.44 15.11 18.82
N ALA A 230 6.93 13.98 18.32
CA ALA A 230 7.80 13.10 19.10
C ALA A 230 9.10 13.81 19.52
N TYR A 231 9.65 14.67 18.67
CA TYR A 231 10.81 15.51 19.00
C TYR A 231 10.51 16.45 20.18
N HIS A 232 9.39 17.16 20.13
CA HIS A 232 9.00 18.08 21.22
C HIS A 232 8.71 17.32 22.51
N GLN A 233 7.99 16.21 22.46
CA GLN A 233 7.72 15.35 23.63
C GLN A 233 9.02 14.79 24.22
N GLY A 234 9.93 14.30 23.37
CA GLY A 234 11.23 13.82 23.80
C GLY A 234 12.11 14.90 24.48
N SER A 235 11.86 16.17 24.15
CA SER A 235 12.50 17.32 24.78
C SER A 235 11.75 17.84 26.04
N GLY A 236 10.65 17.17 26.42
CA GLY A 236 9.83 17.56 27.60
C GLY A 236 8.90 18.74 27.35
N ASP A 237 8.61 19.06 26.09
CA ASP A 237 7.81 20.23 25.69
C ASP A 237 6.45 19.80 25.06
N ASP A 238 5.65 19.11 25.84
CA ASP A 238 4.38 18.50 25.41
C ASP A 238 3.29 19.52 25.01
N LYS A 239 3.52 20.81 25.26
CA LYS A 239 2.54 21.88 24.98
C LYS A 239 2.58 22.38 23.55
N ARG A 240 3.63 22.05 22.79
CA ARG A 240 3.82 22.52 21.42
C ARG A 240 2.89 21.78 20.45
N ASN A 241 1.77 22.42 20.12
CA ASN A 241 0.74 21.86 19.25
C ASN A 241 0.22 22.84 18.18
N VAL A 242 0.82 24.02 18.04
CA VAL A 242 0.45 24.99 17.00
C VAL A 242 1.28 24.75 15.74
N CYS A 243 0.59 24.59 14.61
CA CYS A 243 1.18 24.51 13.28
C CYS A 243 0.82 25.76 12.47
N LEU A 244 1.84 26.53 12.07
CA LEU A 244 1.69 27.67 11.18
C LEU A 244 1.60 27.17 9.74
N ILE A 245 0.63 27.67 8.97
CA ILE A 245 0.42 27.23 7.58
C ILE A 245 0.13 28.45 6.70
N PRO A 246 0.95 28.73 5.66
CA PRO A 246 0.69 29.80 4.71
C PRO A 246 -0.61 29.59 3.94
N GLU A 247 -1.31 30.67 3.56
CA GLU A 247 -2.54 30.62 2.75
C GLU A 247 -2.30 30.00 1.36
N SER A 248 -1.05 30.03 0.88
CA SER A 248 -0.62 29.36 -0.36
C SER A 248 -0.44 27.85 -0.22
N ALA A 249 -0.61 27.26 0.96
CA ALA A 249 -0.42 25.83 1.17
C ALA A 249 -1.50 24.99 0.49
N HIS A 250 -1.14 23.76 0.12
CA HIS A 250 -2.11 22.79 -0.36
C HIS A 250 -3.11 22.44 0.76
N GLY A 251 -4.37 22.14 0.37
CA GLY A 251 -5.44 21.81 1.31
C GLY A 251 -5.16 20.60 2.22
N THR A 252 -4.27 19.70 1.83
CA THR A 252 -3.86 18.56 2.67
C THR A 252 -3.00 18.98 3.85
N ASN A 253 -2.22 20.06 3.76
CA ASN A 253 -1.36 20.50 4.86
C ASN A 253 -2.16 20.79 6.15
N PRO A 254 -3.22 21.64 6.14
CA PRO A 254 -4.03 21.83 7.33
C PRO A 254 -4.79 20.57 7.75
N ALA A 255 -5.21 19.72 6.81
CA ALA A 255 -5.87 18.47 7.15
C ALA A 255 -4.93 17.51 7.90
N SER A 256 -3.70 17.34 7.43
CA SER A 256 -2.68 16.53 8.08
C SER A 256 -2.31 17.06 9.46
N ALA A 257 -2.21 18.38 9.62
CA ALA A 257 -1.95 19.03 10.92
C ALA A 257 -3.08 18.74 11.94
N VAL A 258 -4.34 18.85 11.50
CA VAL A 258 -5.49 18.51 12.35
C VAL A 258 -5.51 17.02 12.70
N MET A 259 -5.21 16.14 11.75
CA MET A 259 -5.09 14.69 12.02
C MET A 259 -4.00 14.39 13.06
N ALA A 260 -2.90 15.12 13.03
CA ALA A 260 -1.84 15.02 14.04
C ALA A 260 -2.22 15.66 15.38
N GLY A 261 -3.44 16.21 15.54
CA GLY A 261 -3.89 16.85 16.77
C GLY A 261 -3.37 18.28 16.98
N MET A 262 -2.84 18.91 15.91
CA MET A 262 -2.31 20.28 15.99
C MET A 262 -3.41 21.32 15.73
N LYS A 263 -3.20 22.52 16.29
CA LYS A 263 -4.00 23.71 15.98
C LYS A 263 -3.39 24.43 14.79
N VAL A 264 -4.16 24.63 13.75
CA VAL A 264 -3.72 25.36 12.55
C VAL A 264 -3.87 26.87 12.76
N VAL A 265 -2.80 27.60 12.47
CA VAL A 265 -2.79 29.08 12.45
C VAL A 265 -2.34 29.52 11.06
N GLY A 266 -3.25 30.13 10.28
CA GLY A 266 -2.96 30.60 8.93
C GLY A 266 -1.97 31.77 8.93
N ILE A 267 -1.08 31.82 7.95
CA ILE A 267 -0.14 32.92 7.67
C ILE A 267 -0.54 33.56 6.34
N LYS A 268 -0.58 34.87 6.29
CA LYS A 268 -0.87 35.61 5.05
C LYS A 268 0.28 35.49 4.04
N CYS A 269 -0.06 35.57 2.78
CA CYS A 269 0.87 35.83 1.69
C CYS A 269 0.78 37.30 1.27
N ASP A 270 1.87 37.82 0.71
CA ASP A 270 1.90 39.13 0.06
C ASP A 270 1.28 39.05 -1.37
N ASP A 271 1.21 40.20 -2.05
CA ASP A 271 0.63 40.30 -3.39
C ASP A 271 1.46 39.55 -4.47
N ASP A 272 2.72 39.26 -4.20
CA ASP A 272 3.62 38.50 -5.06
C ASP A 272 3.58 36.99 -4.74
N GLY A 273 2.78 36.58 -3.76
CA GLY A 273 2.61 35.17 -3.37
C GLY A 273 3.65 34.64 -2.39
N ASN A 274 4.55 35.47 -1.86
CA ASN A 274 5.49 35.10 -0.82
C ASN A 274 4.82 35.15 0.56
N ILE A 275 5.41 34.50 1.54
CA ILE A 275 4.96 34.57 2.94
C ILE A 275 5.16 35.96 3.50
N ASP A 276 4.10 36.56 4.06
CA ASP A 276 4.21 37.83 4.78
C ASP A 276 5.02 37.67 6.08
N ILE A 277 6.26 38.11 6.02
CA ILE A 277 7.23 37.99 7.15
C ILE A 277 6.72 38.67 8.41
N LYS A 278 6.02 39.80 8.30
CA LYS A 278 5.49 40.53 9.48
C LYS A 278 4.35 39.73 10.15
N ASP A 279 3.48 39.17 9.37
CA ASP A 279 2.41 38.31 9.87
C ASP A 279 2.97 37.04 10.50
N LEU A 280 3.99 36.43 9.86
CA LEU A 280 4.71 35.28 10.40
C LEU A 280 5.35 35.58 11.76
N GLU A 281 6.16 36.65 11.85
CA GLU A 281 6.82 37.06 13.10
C GLU A 281 5.82 37.27 14.22
N LYS A 282 4.76 38.03 13.94
CA LYS A 282 3.70 38.29 14.91
C LYS A 282 3.08 36.97 15.42
N LYS A 283 2.71 36.05 14.52
CA LYS A 283 2.05 34.80 14.89
C LYS A 283 3.00 33.82 15.58
N ALA A 284 4.27 33.78 15.18
CA ALA A 284 5.29 32.99 15.85
C ALA A 284 5.51 33.45 17.31
N ILE A 285 5.64 34.76 17.53
CA ILE A 285 5.80 35.35 18.88
C ILE A 285 4.55 35.08 19.73
N MET A 286 3.34 35.29 19.17
CA MET A 286 2.09 35.04 19.90
C MET A 286 1.93 33.61 20.36
N ASN A 287 2.54 32.67 19.66
CA ASN A 287 2.44 31.22 19.94
C ASN A 287 3.77 30.63 20.43
N THR A 288 4.76 31.43 20.84
CA THR A 288 6.13 30.98 21.18
C THR A 288 6.16 29.72 22.08
N PHE A 289 5.26 29.62 23.06
CA PHE A 289 5.23 28.47 23.98
C PHE A 289 4.44 27.25 23.46
N GLU A 290 3.64 27.44 22.42
CA GLU A 290 2.81 26.39 21.84
C GLU A 290 3.22 26.07 20.39
N LEU A 291 4.16 26.83 19.81
CA LEU A 291 4.59 26.66 18.42
C LEU A 291 5.31 25.32 18.23
N SER A 292 4.67 24.41 17.51
CA SER A 292 5.24 23.13 17.13
C SER A 292 6.04 23.22 15.84
N CYS A 293 5.41 23.73 14.79
CA CYS A 293 6.07 23.83 13.50
C CYS A 293 5.40 24.85 12.56
N ILE A 294 6.06 25.07 11.44
CA ILE A 294 5.47 25.62 10.22
C ILE A 294 5.50 24.54 9.13
N MET A 295 4.45 24.46 8.30
CA MET A 295 4.46 23.67 7.07
C MET A 295 4.60 24.60 5.87
N ILE A 296 5.60 24.39 5.04
CA ILE A 296 5.90 25.21 3.87
C ILE A 296 5.98 24.32 2.65
N THR A 297 5.18 24.62 1.62
CA THR A 297 5.34 24.03 0.29
C THR A 297 6.39 24.84 -0.49
N TYR A 298 7.44 24.20 -1.00
CA TYR A 298 8.56 24.90 -1.64
C TYR A 298 9.05 24.14 -2.88
N PRO A 299 8.88 24.71 -4.12
CA PRO A 299 8.14 25.96 -4.42
C PRO A 299 6.67 25.91 -4.02
N SER A 300 6.07 27.09 -3.79
CA SER A 300 4.66 27.18 -3.35
C SER A 300 3.70 26.67 -4.42
N THR A 301 2.41 26.50 -4.05
CA THR A 301 1.37 26.13 -5.01
C THR A 301 1.09 27.25 -6.05
N HIS A 302 1.54 28.47 -5.77
CA HIS A 302 1.51 29.59 -6.73
C HIS A 302 2.73 29.57 -7.68
N GLY A 303 3.62 28.59 -7.59
CA GLY A 303 4.85 28.52 -8.38
C GLY A 303 5.96 29.46 -7.94
N VAL A 304 5.88 29.99 -6.73
CA VAL A 304 6.83 30.96 -6.19
C VAL A 304 7.91 30.24 -5.39
N PHE A 305 9.17 30.49 -5.73
CA PHE A 305 10.31 30.19 -4.88
C PHE A 305 10.44 31.28 -3.83
N GLU A 306 10.17 30.95 -2.58
CA GLU A 306 10.22 31.87 -1.45
C GLU A 306 11.65 32.40 -1.23
N THR A 307 11.86 33.68 -1.50
CA THR A 307 13.18 34.32 -1.43
C THR A 307 13.72 34.45 -0.01
N ASN A 308 12.80 34.55 0.96
CA ASN A 308 13.11 34.74 2.38
C ASN A 308 13.12 33.46 3.19
N ILE A 309 13.20 32.29 2.55
CA ILE A 309 13.07 30.97 3.21
C ILE A 309 13.99 30.82 4.43
N ARG A 310 15.23 31.32 4.36
CA ARG A 310 16.16 31.26 5.50
C ARG A 310 15.70 32.08 6.68
N GLN A 311 15.13 33.28 6.42
CA GLN A 311 14.57 34.13 7.46
C GLN A 311 13.33 33.48 8.09
N ILE A 312 12.47 32.89 7.29
CA ILE A 312 11.29 32.17 7.74
C ILE A 312 11.69 31.02 8.68
N CYS A 313 12.62 30.18 8.27
CA CYS A 313 13.13 29.09 9.11
C CYS A 313 13.70 29.63 10.44
N LYS A 314 14.49 30.72 10.38
CA LYS A 314 15.07 31.32 11.56
C LYS A 314 14.00 31.85 12.54
N ILE A 315 12.97 32.53 12.04
CA ILE A 315 11.87 33.04 12.88
C ILE A 315 11.19 31.89 13.63
N VAL A 316 10.93 30.78 12.92
CA VAL A 316 10.26 29.62 13.52
C VAL A 316 11.16 28.93 14.55
N HIS A 317 12.43 28.72 14.24
CA HIS A 317 13.39 28.10 15.15
C HIS A 317 13.64 28.96 16.40
N ASP A 318 13.78 30.28 16.23
CA ASP A 318 13.97 31.23 17.37
C ASP A 318 12.77 31.22 18.34
N ASN A 319 11.59 30.82 17.89
CA ASN A 319 10.38 30.62 18.68
C ASN A 319 10.15 29.16 19.11
N GLY A 320 11.14 28.27 18.92
CA GLY A 320 11.14 26.89 19.39
C GLY A 320 10.40 25.91 18.47
N GLY A 321 9.88 26.35 17.31
CA GLY A 321 9.21 25.51 16.33
C GLY A 321 10.18 24.80 15.39
N GLN A 322 9.68 23.77 14.69
CA GLN A 322 10.37 23.06 13.61
C GLN A 322 9.82 23.46 12.24
N VAL A 323 10.52 23.11 11.18
CA VAL A 323 10.08 23.39 9.81
C VAL A 323 9.80 22.06 9.09
N TYR A 324 8.56 21.90 8.62
CA TYR A 324 8.20 20.85 7.67
C TYR A 324 8.24 21.42 6.26
N LEU A 325 9.06 20.84 5.39
CA LEU A 325 9.12 21.17 3.98
C LEU A 325 8.25 20.19 3.18
N ASP A 326 7.22 20.71 2.52
CA ASP A 326 6.48 20.00 1.49
C ASP A 326 7.17 20.21 0.14
N GLY A 327 7.90 19.21 -0.31
CA GLY A 327 8.66 19.20 -1.55
C GLY A 327 7.91 18.63 -2.74
N ALA A 328 6.58 18.52 -2.70
CA ALA A 328 5.79 17.91 -3.77
C ALA A 328 5.96 18.61 -5.14
N ASN A 329 6.39 19.87 -5.16
CA ASN A 329 6.62 20.65 -6.38
C ASN A 329 8.10 20.75 -6.79
N LEU A 330 9.02 20.08 -6.09
CA LEU A 330 10.45 20.04 -6.42
C LEU A 330 10.75 19.25 -7.71
#